data_c2854a7cea254b51b9dd39613e93038c
#
_entry.id   c2854a7cea254b51b9dd39613e93038c
#
_cell.length_a   1.000
_cell.length_b   1.000
_cell.length_c   1.000
_cell.angle_alpha   90.00
_cell.angle_beta   90.00
_cell.angle_gamma   90.00
#
_symmetry.space_group_name_H-M   'P 1'
#
loop_
_entity.id
_entity.type
_entity.pdbx_description
1 polymer ?
#
loop_
_entity_poly.entity_id
_entity_poly.type
_entity_poly.pdbx_seq_one_letter_code
_entity_poly.pdbx_strand_id
1 'polypeptide(L)'
;MKPRVLVAGATGAVGKPLVLLLVAQGYDVWGTTRSPDKAASVERAGVRVIVVDVFDAPALQRAVASANPKAIIHQLTDLPPGLDPARMAEAVPRNARIRSEGTANLVAAARAAGTSRFVSQSIAWRPQGITAEGVAALERLTLGSPPLEGIVLRYGHLYGPGTGREAASGEMSLHVDAAASAAVLALEKGRAGIYEIAEPTPQVATDKALRELGWNPYFRLSSGTK
;
A
#
# COMPACT_ATOMS: atom_id res chain seq x y z
N MET A 1 11.53 16.34 -13.36
CA MET A 1 10.61 15.18 -13.23
C MET A 1 10.98 14.46 -11.93
N LYS A 2 10.01 14.21 -11.07
CA LYS A 2 10.22 13.42 -9.83
C LYS A 2 10.64 11.98 -10.16
N PRO A 3 11.26 11.27 -9.20
CA PRO A 3 11.74 9.92 -9.44
C PRO A 3 10.61 8.93 -9.73
N ARG A 4 10.98 7.78 -10.29
CA ARG A 4 10.05 6.70 -10.59
C ARG A 4 9.62 5.96 -9.32
N VAL A 5 8.31 5.72 -9.21
CA VAL A 5 7.68 4.98 -8.11
C VAL A 5 6.87 3.82 -8.68
N LEU A 6 7.03 2.63 -8.11
CA LEU A 6 6.20 1.47 -8.43
C LEU A 6 5.19 1.25 -7.31
N VAL A 7 3.90 1.19 -7.66
CA VAL A 7 2.81 0.88 -6.74
C VAL A 7 2.34 -0.56 -7.00
N ALA A 8 2.67 -1.46 -6.10
CA ALA A 8 2.13 -2.81 -6.10
C ALA A 8 0.71 -2.79 -5.53
N GLY A 9 -0.28 -3.16 -6.35
CA GLY A 9 -1.70 -3.03 -5.99
C GLY A 9 -2.33 -1.69 -6.42
N ALA A 10 -1.87 -1.10 -7.51
CA ALA A 10 -2.33 0.19 -8.05
C ALA A 10 -3.84 0.27 -8.29
N THR A 11 -4.50 -0.86 -8.54
CA THR A 11 -5.94 -0.94 -8.84
C THR A 11 -6.83 -1.18 -7.61
N GLY A 12 -6.26 -1.29 -6.42
CA GLY A 12 -6.95 -1.47 -5.15
C GLY A 12 -7.62 -0.20 -4.61
N ALA A 13 -8.36 -0.33 -3.49
CA ALA A 13 -9.07 0.78 -2.87
C ALA A 13 -8.14 1.95 -2.47
N VAL A 14 -6.99 1.67 -1.88
CA VAL A 14 -5.96 2.69 -1.57
C VAL A 14 -5.08 2.97 -2.79
N GLY A 15 -4.83 1.95 -3.64
CA GLY A 15 -3.96 2.11 -4.81
C GLY A 15 -4.45 3.16 -5.80
N LYS A 16 -5.76 3.21 -6.09
CA LYS A 16 -6.35 4.18 -7.02
C LYS A 16 -6.13 5.63 -6.58
N PRO A 17 -6.55 6.09 -5.39
CA PRO A 17 -6.26 7.44 -4.95
C PRO A 17 -4.75 7.72 -4.81
N LEU A 18 -3.94 6.73 -4.44
CA LEU A 18 -2.49 6.85 -4.34
C LEU A 18 -1.83 7.19 -5.68
N VAL A 19 -2.17 6.47 -6.74
CA VAL A 19 -1.56 6.73 -8.06
C VAL A 19 -1.98 8.09 -8.61
N LEU A 20 -3.23 8.53 -8.37
CA LEU A 20 -3.68 9.87 -8.73
C LEU A 20 -2.87 10.96 -8.04
N LEU A 21 -2.64 10.82 -6.72
CA LEU A 21 -1.82 11.76 -5.95
C LEU A 21 -0.38 11.81 -6.45
N LEU A 22 0.24 10.66 -6.71
CA LEU A 22 1.61 10.58 -7.20
C LEU A 22 1.75 11.24 -8.59
N VAL A 23 0.82 10.95 -9.52
CA VAL A 23 0.81 11.56 -10.86
C VAL A 23 0.62 13.07 -10.77
N ALA A 24 -0.35 13.54 -9.96
CA ALA A 24 -0.59 14.97 -9.75
C ALA A 24 0.63 15.71 -9.18
N GLN A 25 1.46 15.01 -8.41
CA GLN A 25 2.71 15.54 -7.88
C GLN A 25 3.92 15.40 -8.85
N GLY A 26 3.72 14.87 -10.05
CA GLY A 26 4.75 14.79 -11.10
C GLY A 26 5.70 13.59 -10.99
N TYR A 27 5.33 12.53 -10.26
CA TYR A 27 6.08 11.27 -10.28
C TYR A 27 5.91 10.51 -11.61
N ASP A 28 6.94 9.76 -12.04
CA ASP A 28 6.80 8.73 -13.07
C ASP A 28 6.26 7.46 -12.40
N VAL A 29 4.94 7.25 -12.53
CA VAL A 29 4.23 6.20 -11.76
C VAL A 29 4.09 4.94 -12.60
N TRP A 30 4.56 3.83 -12.03
CA TRP A 30 4.33 2.48 -12.51
C TRP A 30 3.42 1.74 -11.53
N GLY A 31 2.50 0.94 -12.06
CA GLY A 31 1.59 0.16 -11.23
C GLY A 31 1.63 -1.32 -11.57
N THR A 32 1.48 -2.20 -10.59
CA THR A 32 1.24 -3.62 -10.87
C THR A 32 -0.18 -4.02 -10.55
N THR A 33 -0.70 -4.93 -11.35
CA THR A 33 -1.98 -5.62 -11.12
C THR A 33 -1.88 -7.06 -11.64
N ARG A 34 -2.61 -8.00 -11.04
CA ARG A 34 -2.76 -9.35 -11.59
C ARG A 34 -3.93 -9.45 -12.60
N SER A 35 -4.77 -8.41 -12.68
CA SER A 35 -5.97 -8.39 -13.53
C SER A 35 -5.78 -7.44 -14.70
N PRO A 36 -5.66 -7.95 -15.94
CA PRO A 36 -5.59 -7.12 -17.15
C PRO A 36 -6.79 -6.18 -17.28
N ASP A 37 -7.99 -6.66 -16.94
CA ASP A 37 -9.23 -5.88 -17.06
C ASP A 37 -9.25 -4.62 -16.19
N LYS A 38 -8.46 -4.62 -15.09
CA LYS A 38 -8.35 -3.47 -14.19
C LYS A 38 -7.25 -2.49 -14.59
N ALA A 39 -6.33 -2.90 -15.48
CA ALA A 39 -5.18 -2.07 -15.88
C ALA A 39 -5.63 -0.74 -16.48
N ALA A 40 -6.57 -0.77 -17.45
CA ALA A 40 -7.08 0.41 -18.12
C ALA A 40 -7.65 1.49 -17.18
N SER A 41 -8.10 1.10 -15.98
CA SER A 41 -8.66 2.05 -15.00
C SER A 41 -7.62 3.00 -14.41
N VAL A 42 -6.35 2.59 -14.33
CA VAL A 42 -5.24 3.40 -13.81
C VAL A 42 -4.34 3.95 -14.91
N GLU A 43 -4.30 3.30 -16.09
CA GLU A 43 -3.58 3.82 -17.26
C GLU A 43 -4.12 5.17 -17.71
N ARG A 44 -5.46 5.36 -17.65
CA ARG A 44 -6.10 6.66 -17.95
C ARG A 44 -5.64 7.79 -17.02
N ALA A 45 -5.11 7.47 -15.86
CA ALA A 45 -4.53 8.43 -14.92
C ALA A 45 -3.05 8.74 -15.21
N GLY A 46 -2.49 8.22 -16.31
CA GLY A 46 -1.08 8.43 -16.68
C GLY A 46 -0.11 7.43 -16.01
N VAL A 47 -0.61 6.32 -15.49
CA VAL A 47 0.19 5.26 -14.87
C VAL A 47 0.60 4.23 -15.92
N ARG A 48 1.87 3.81 -15.92
CA ARG A 48 2.32 2.66 -16.71
C ARG A 48 2.02 1.38 -15.94
N VAL A 49 1.24 0.48 -16.51
CA VAL A 49 0.80 -0.74 -15.81
C VAL A 49 1.58 -1.97 -16.30
N ILE A 50 2.00 -2.80 -15.35
CA ILE A 50 2.56 -4.12 -15.61
C ILE A 50 1.59 -5.16 -15.01
N VAL A 51 1.13 -6.08 -15.86
CA VAL A 51 0.33 -7.22 -15.41
C VAL A 51 1.28 -8.31 -14.94
N VAL A 52 1.28 -8.57 -13.62
CA VAL A 52 2.16 -9.56 -13.00
C VAL A 52 1.54 -10.08 -11.71
N ASP A 53 1.72 -11.36 -11.43
CA ASP A 53 1.41 -11.96 -10.14
C ASP A 53 2.61 -11.81 -9.20
N VAL A 54 2.36 -11.34 -7.97
CA VAL A 54 3.38 -11.18 -6.94
C VAL A 54 4.02 -12.51 -6.52
N PHE A 55 3.35 -13.65 -6.78
CA PHE A 55 3.83 -14.99 -6.51
C PHE A 55 4.70 -15.57 -7.63
N ASP A 56 4.68 -15.00 -8.83
CA ASP A 56 5.66 -15.32 -9.88
C ASP A 56 6.92 -14.47 -9.67
N ALA A 57 7.79 -14.94 -8.77
CA ALA A 57 9.00 -14.20 -8.40
C ALA A 57 9.91 -13.86 -9.59
N PRO A 58 10.16 -14.75 -10.57
CA PRO A 58 10.93 -14.40 -11.77
C PRO A 58 10.28 -13.32 -12.63
N ALA A 59 8.96 -13.40 -12.87
CA ALA A 59 8.25 -12.39 -13.64
C ALA A 59 8.21 -11.04 -12.91
N LEU A 60 7.97 -11.06 -11.59
CA LEU A 60 8.00 -9.87 -10.75
C LEU A 60 9.37 -9.20 -10.76
N GLN A 61 10.46 -9.96 -10.66
CA GLN A 61 11.81 -9.43 -10.72
C GLN A 61 12.08 -8.72 -12.06
N ARG A 62 11.70 -9.34 -13.19
CA ARG A 62 11.79 -8.71 -14.51
C ARG A 62 10.94 -7.43 -14.60
N ALA A 63 9.72 -7.45 -14.07
CA ALA A 63 8.82 -6.30 -14.03
C ALA A 63 9.41 -5.12 -13.25
N VAL A 64 9.92 -5.40 -12.05
CA VAL A 64 10.55 -4.37 -11.20
C VAL A 64 11.85 -3.85 -11.84
N ALA A 65 12.67 -4.72 -12.41
CA ALA A 65 13.89 -4.33 -13.13
C ALA A 65 13.58 -3.42 -14.34
N SER A 66 12.55 -3.76 -15.14
CA SER A 66 12.06 -2.94 -16.25
C SER A 66 11.57 -1.57 -15.80
N ALA A 67 10.83 -1.52 -14.71
CA ALA A 67 10.38 -0.26 -14.12
C ALA A 67 11.54 0.53 -13.51
N ASN A 68 12.57 -0.11 -12.99
CA ASN A 68 13.74 0.51 -12.32
C ASN A 68 13.32 1.63 -11.34
N PRO A 69 12.46 1.33 -10.34
CA PRO A 69 11.90 2.34 -9.45
C PRO A 69 12.90 2.75 -8.37
N LYS A 70 12.88 4.02 -7.99
CA LYS A 70 13.61 4.51 -6.81
C LYS A 70 12.90 4.16 -5.51
N ALA A 71 11.57 3.97 -5.58
CA ALA A 71 10.76 3.54 -4.45
C ALA A 71 9.66 2.57 -4.89
N ILE A 72 9.30 1.65 -3.98
CA ILE A 72 8.14 0.76 -4.12
C ILE A 72 7.17 1.02 -2.98
N ILE A 73 5.88 1.15 -3.32
CA ILE A 73 4.78 1.24 -2.35
C ILE A 73 3.92 -0.02 -2.49
N HIS A 74 3.92 -0.85 -1.46
CA HIS A 74 3.22 -2.13 -1.41
C HIS A 74 1.84 -1.97 -0.76
N GLN A 75 0.78 -2.04 -1.57
CA GLN A 75 -0.63 -1.94 -1.18
C GLN A 75 -1.43 -3.22 -1.51
N LEU A 76 -0.73 -4.35 -1.76
CA LEU A 76 -1.41 -5.58 -2.12
C LEU A 76 -2.17 -6.17 -0.93
N THR A 77 -3.40 -6.58 -1.21
CA THR A 77 -4.25 -7.43 -0.35
C THR A 77 -5.03 -8.40 -1.22
N ASP A 78 -5.50 -9.50 -0.64
CA ASP A 78 -6.43 -10.44 -1.29
C ASP A 78 -7.69 -10.61 -0.45
N LEU A 79 -8.36 -9.48 -0.20
CA LEU A 79 -9.60 -9.43 0.54
C LEU A 79 -10.79 -9.33 -0.43
N PRO A 80 -11.93 -9.95 -0.12
CA PRO A 80 -13.10 -9.86 -0.96
C PRO A 80 -13.65 -8.44 -0.98
N PRO A 81 -14.27 -8.02 -2.10
CA PRO A 81 -14.96 -6.74 -2.15
C PRO A 81 -15.97 -6.61 -1.01
N GLY A 82 -16.00 -5.45 -0.36
CA GLY A 82 -16.90 -5.19 0.75
C GLY A 82 -16.59 -5.97 2.03
N LEU A 83 -15.47 -6.70 2.08
CA LEU A 83 -15.12 -7.61 3.17
C LEU A 83 -16.24 -8.62 3.47
N ASP A 84 -16.83 -9.18 2.39
CA ASP A 84 -17.93 -10.14 2.47
C ASP A 84 -17.62 -11.27 3.47
N PRO A 85 -18.39 -11.39 4.58
CA PRO A 85 -18.11 -12.37 5.63
C PRO A 85 -18.12 -13.81 5.12
N ALA A 86 -18.96 -14.14 4.14
CA ALA A 86 -19.06 -15.49 3.58
C ALA A 86 -17.77 -15.92 2.86
N ARG A 87 -16.97 -14.97 2.39
CA ARG A 87 -15.73 -15.19 1.65
C ARG A 87 -14.46 -14.97 2.47
N MET A 88 -14.58 -14.46 3.71
CA MET A 88 -13.43 -14.14 4.55
C MET A 88 -12.63 -15.38 4.95
N ALA A 89 -13.28 -16.51 5.24
CA ALA A 89 -12.60 -17.75 5.62
C ALA A 89 -11.55 -18.19 4.58
N GLU A 90 -11.86 -18.04 3.30
CA GLU A 90 -10.94 -18.35 2.20
C GLU A 90 -9.92 -17.21 1.94
N ALA A 91 -10.31 -15.97 2.17
CA ALA A 91 -9.47 -14.81 1.88
C ALA A 91 -8.36 -14.62 2.92
N VAL A 92 -8.61 -14.95 4.18
CA VAL A 92 -7.63 -14.77 5.28
C VAL A 92 -6.30 -15.47 4.99
N PRO A 93 -6.24 -16.78 4.65
CA PRO A 93 -4.97 -17.43 4.35
C PRO A 93 -4.31 -16.88 3.08
N ARG A 94 -5.07 -16.53 2.04
CA ARG A 94 -4.51 -15.90 0.84
C ARG A 94 -3.90 -14.54 1.13
N ASN A 95 -4.58 -13.73 1.95
CA ASN A 95 -4.06 -12.43 2.34
C ASN A 95 -2.82 -12.55 3.25
N ALA A 96 -2.77 -13.53 4.13
CA ALA A 96 -1.57 -13.83 4.92
C ALA A 96 -0.39 -14.24 4.03
N ARG A 97 -0.64 -15.04 2.98
CA ARG A 97 0.38 -15.39 1.97
C ARG A 97 0.90 -14.17 1.20
N ILE A 98 0.04 -13.22 0.83
CA ILE A 98 0.49 -11.94 0.23
C ILE A 98 1.44 -11.21 1.18
N ARG A 99 1.08 -11.14 2.46
CA ARG A 99 1.89 -10.43 3.46
C ARG A 99 3.22 -11.10 3.73
N SER A 100 3.32 -12.41 3.67
CA SER A 100 4.58 -13.14 3.86
C SER A 100 5.34 -13.31 2.55
N GLU A 101 4.88 -14.19 1.66
CA GLU A 101 5.56 -14.55 0.41
C GLU A 101 5.55 -13.40 -0.60
N GLY A 102 4.42 -12.73 -0.78
CA GLY A 102 4.32 -11.59 -1.71
C GLY A 102 5.25 -10.44 -1.32
N THR A 103 5.34 -10.14 -0.02
CA THR A 103 6.30 -9.13 0.47
C THR A 103 7.74 -9.58 0.28
N ALA A 104 8.07 -10.85 0.55
CA ALA A 104 9.41 -11.37 0.34
C ALA A 104 9.85 -11.23 -1.12
N ASN A 105 8.98 -11.58 -2.07
CA ASN A 105 9.24 -11.45 -3.50
C ASN A 105 9.42 -9.99 -3.94
N LEU A 106 8.57 -9.07 -3.44
CA LEU A 106 8.70 -7.64 -3.72
C LEU A 106 9.99 -7.04 -3.16
N VAL A 107 10.36 -7.39 -1.93
CA VAL A 107 11.61 -6.93 -1.30
C VAL A 107 12.84 -7.47 -2.05
N ALA A 108 12.82 -8.75 -2.45
CA ALA A 108 13.90 -9.32 -3.25
C ALA A 108 14.05 -8.61 -4.61
N ALA A 109 12.94 -8.38 -5.31
CA ALA A 109 12.93 -7.65 -6.58
C ALA A 109 13.39 -6.19 -6.41
N ALA A 110 12.95 -5.51 -5.34
CA ALA A 110 13.37 -4.15 -5.02
C ALA A 110 14.89 -4.05 -4.81
N ARG A 111 15.46 -4.97 -4.02
CA ARG A 111 16.92 -5.03 -3.77
C ARG A 111 17.70 -5.28 -5.05
N ALA A 112 17.25 -6.23 -5.88
CA ALA A 112 17.90 -6.56 -7.16
C ALA A 112 17.88 -5.38 -8.14
N ALA A 113 16.85 -4.53 -8.10
CA ALA A 113 16.71 -3.34 -8.93
C ALA A 113 17.43 -2.08 -8.36
N GLY A 114 18.05 -2.17 -7.18
CA GLY A 114 18.70 -1.01 -6.55
C GLY A 114 17.69 0.06 -6.07
N THR A 115 16.47 -0.36 -5.76
CA THR A 115 15.46 0.50 -5.11
C THR A 115 15.97 0.97 -3.75
N SER A 116 15.76 2.23 -3.41
CA SER A 116 16.26 2.79 -2.14
C SER A 116 15.21 2.80 -1.02
N ARG A 117 13.91 2.88 -1.34
CA ARG A 117 12.84 3.02 -0.37
C ARG A 117 11.69 2.03 -0.60
N PHE A 118 11.19 1.44 0.49
CA PHE A 118 10.10 0.48 0.45
C PHE A 118 9.05 0.83 1.50
N VAL A 119 7.85 1.20 1.06
CA VAL A 119 6.72 1.56 1.93
C VAL A 119 5.68 0.44 1.86
N SER A 120 5.28 -0.12 2.99
CA SER A 120 4.27 -1.19 3.02
C SER A 120 3.06 -0.85 3.87
N GLN A 121 1.90 -1.30 3.40
CA GLN A 121 0.66 -1.29 4.15
C GLN A 121 0.63 -2.42 5.18
N SER A 122 0.42 -2.10 6.45
CA SER A 122 0.10 -3.03 7.53
C SER A 122 -1.24 -2.64 8.18
N ILE A 123 -1.52 -3.10 9.40
CA ILE A 123 -2.77 -2.85 10.12
C ILE A 123 -2.51 -2.34 11.54
N ALA A 124 -3.35 -1.42 12.03
CA ALA A 124 -3.19 -0.76 13.32
C ALA A 124 -3.75 -1.58 14.51
N TRP A 125 -4.62 -2.55 14.26
CA TRP A 125 -5.16 -3.43 15.29
C TRP A 125 -4.30 -4.69 15.46
N ARG A 126 -4.50 -5.42 16.55
CA ARG A 126 -3.78 -6.66 16.86
C ARG A 126 -4.53 -7.87 16.30
N PRO A 127 -4.07 -8.47 15.19
CA PRO A 127 -4.68 -9.68 14.65
C PRO A 127 -4.26 -10.92 15.46
N GLN A 128 -4.93 -12.05 15.20
CA GLN A 128 -4.61 -13.36 15.75
C GLN A 128 -4.34 -14.39 14.65
N GLY A 129 -3.76 -15.52 15.03
CA GLY A 129 -3.51 -16.66 14.13
C GLY A 129 -2.69 -16.29 12.91
N ILE A 130 -2.99 -16.91 11.77
CA ILE A 130 -2.27 -16.75 10.51
C ILE A 130 -2.20 -15.28 10.03
N THR A 131 -3.19 -14.46 10.38
CA THR A 131 -3.15 -13.02 10.07
C THR A 131 -2.03 -12.33 10.84
N ALA A 132 -1.85 -12.66 12.12
CA ALA A 132 -0.76 -12.11 12.94
C ALA A 132 0.61 -12.52 12.40
N GLU A 133 0.76 -13.78 11.98
CA GLU A 133 1.99 -14.29 11.36
C GLU A 133 2.32 -13.55 10.06
N GLY A 134 1.33 -13.36 9.19
CA GLY A 134 1.48 -12.62 7.94
C GLY A 134 1.86 -11.15 8.17
N VAL A 135 1.23 -10.48 9.14
CA VAL A 135 1.56 -9.10 9.54
C VAL A 135 2.98 -9.00 10.06
N ALA A 136 3.37 -9.88 10.98
CA ALA A 136 4.72 -9.92 11.53
C ALA A 136 5.79 -10.16 10.44
N ALA A 137 5.51 -11.06 9.48
CA ALA A 137 6.39 -11.32 8.35
C ALA A 137 6.56 -10.09 7.46
N LEU A 138 5.46 -9.42 7.08
CA LEU A 138 5.48 -8.20 6.27
C LEU A 138 6.31 -7.10 6.94
N GLU A 139 6.04 -6.81 8.22
CA GLU A 139 6.73 -5.75 8.95
C GLU A 139 8.22 -6.07 9.11
N ARG A 140 8.57 -7.29 9.49
CA ARG A 140 9.95 -7.74 9.60
C ARG A 140 10.70 -7.65 8.27
N LEU A 141 10.10 -8.08 7.15
CA LEU A 141 10.70 -8.02 5.82
C LEU A 141 10.88 -6.57 5.35
N THR A 142 9.90 -5.72 5.62
CA THR A 142 9.98 -4.30 5.26
C THR A 142 11.10 -3.59 6.02
N LEU A 143 11.18 -3.78 7.33
CA LEU A 143 12.12 -3.06 8.18
C LEU A 143 13.52 -3.67 8.20
N GLY A 144 13.63 -4.99 8.00
CA GLY A 144 14.86 -5.76 8.13
C GLY A 144 15.62 -6.00 6.82
N SER A 145 15.43 -5.21 5.78
CA SER A 145 15.99 -5.47 4.44
C SER A 145 16.95 -4.38 3.93
N PRO A 146 18.02 -4.02 4.69
CA PRO A 146 18.98 -3.05 4.20
C PRO A 146 19.59 -3.50 2.84
N PRO A 147 19.96 -2.55 1.94
CA PRO A 147 19.99 -1.10 2.16
C PRO A 147 18.66 -0.38 1.91
N LEU A 148 17.53 -1.09 1.78
CA LEU A 148 16.21 -0.47 1.63
C LEU A 148 15.83 0.31 2.90
N GLU A 149 15.41 1.56 2.73
CA GLU A 149 14.72 2.31 3.77
C GLU A 149 13.28 1.81 3.89
N GLY A 150 13.04 0.90 4.83
CA GLY A 150 11.72 0.29 5.06
C GLY A 150 10.81 1.16 5.92
N ILE A 151 9.61 1.43 5.43
CA ILE A 151 8.57 2.17 6.15
C ILE A 151 7.30 1.33 6.19
N VAL A 152 6.75 1.14 7.38
CA VAL A 152 5.48 0.44 7.59
C VAL A 152 4.40 1.45 7.96
N LEU A 153 3.30 1.45 7.22
CA LEU A 153 2.10 2.21 7.53
C LEU A 153 1.03 1.26 8.07
N ARG A 154 0.78 1.33 9.36
CA ARG A 154 -0.29 0.56 10.01
C ARG A 154 -1.59 1.32 9.86
N TYR A 155 -2.40 0.89 8.91
CA TYR A 155 -3.69 1.50 8.62
C TYR A 155 -4.78 1.02 9.57
N GLY A 156 -5.63 1.95 9.97
CA GLY A 156 -6.91 1.65 10.61
C GLY A 156 -7.89 0.97 9.66
N HIS A 157 -9.13 0.82 10.09
CA HIS A 157 -10.21 0.21 9.31
C HIS A 157 -10.59 1.12 8.13
N LEU A 158 -10.28 0.67 6.91
CA LEU A 158 -10.50 1.46 5.71
C LEU A 158 -11.99 1.62 5.39
N TYR A 159 -12.38 2.85 5.01
CA TYR A 159 -13.67 3.17 4.45
C TYR A 159 -13.54 4.14 3.27
N GLY A 160 -14.62 4.33 2.52
CA GLY A 160 -14.67 5.14 1.30
C GLY A 160 -14.63 4.31 0.02
N PRO A 161 -14.46 4.93 -1.15
CA PRO A 161 -14.61 4.28 -2.44
C PRO A 161 -13.77 3.02 -2.60
N GLY A 162 -14.42 1.93 -3.02
CA GLY A 162 -13.77 0.65 -3.30
C GLY A 162 -13.52 -0.26 -2.10
N THR A 163 -13.87 0.15 -0.88
CA THR A 163 -13.74 -0.68 0.34
C THR A 163 -14.98 -1.50 0.65
N GLY A 164 -16.13 -1.14 0.07
CA GLY A 164 -17.45 -1.67 0.46
C GLY A 164 -18.01 -1.11 1.76
N ARG A 165 -17.37 -0.08 2.33
CA ARG A 165 -17.82 0.67 3.49
C ARG A 165 -17.79 2.15 3.14
N GLU A 166 -18.95 2.76 2.96
CA GLU A 166 -19.05 4.16 2.50
C GLU A 166 -18.73 5.19 3.61
N ALA A 167 -18.90 4.81 4.88
CA ALA A 167 -18.69 5.69 6.02
C ALA A 167 -17.82 5.05 7.10
N ALA A 168 -17.24 5.89 7.94
CA ALA A 168 -16.53 5.46 9.14
C ALA A 168 -17.46 4.63 10.04
N SER A 169 -16.96 3.50 10.51
CA SER A 169 -17.70 2.61 11.41
C SER A 169 -16.84 2.27 12.62
N GLY A 170 -17.08 2.99 13.72
CA GLY A 170 -16.38 2.74 14.97
C GLY A 170 -14.98 3.32 15.05
N GLU A 171 -14.19 2.80 15.99
CA GLU A 171 -12.85 3.26 16.30
C GLU A 171 -11.83 2.84 15.23
N MET A 172 -10.72 3.55 15.17
CA MET A 172 -9.61 3.30 14.23
C MET A 172 -10.03 3.39 12.75
N SER A 173 -11.06 4.16 12.41
CA SER A 173 -11.45 4.37 11.01
C SER A 173 -10.36 5.13 10.24
N LEU A 174 -10.27 4.87 8.92
CA LEU A 174 -9.34 5.57 8.03
C LEU A 174 -9.92 5.65 6.63
N HIS A 175 -10.11 6.87 6.13
CA HIS A 175 -10.55 7.05 4.74
C HIS A 175 -9.43 6.68 3.75
N VAL A 176 -9.79 6.06 2.62
CA VAL A 176 -8.81 5.63 1.59
C VAL A 176 -7.96 6.77 1.05
N ASP A 177 -8.51 7.99 0.92
CA ASP A 177 -7.74 9.16 0.46
C ASP A 177 -6.70 9.59 1.49
N ALA A 178 -7.05 9.56 2.79
CA ALA A 178 -6.12 9.87 3.87
C ALA A 178 -5.02 8.78 3.97
N ALA A 179 -5.36 7.51 3.74
CA ALA A 179 -4.39 6.42 3.64
C ALA A 179 -3.42 6.63 2.46
N ALA A 180 -3.94 6.98 1.29
CA ALA A 180 -3.14 7.29 0.11
C ALA A 180 -2.22 8.50 0.34
N SER A 181 -2.72 9.57 0.95
CA SER A 181 -1.93 10.75 1.33
C SER A 181 -0.79 10.37 2.30
N ALA A 182 -1.07 9.51 3.29
CA ALA A 182 -0.03 9.02 4.20
C ALA A 182 1.09 8.28 3.47
N ALA A 183 0.76 7.47 2.46
CA ALA A 183 1.75 6.75 1.66
C ALA A 183 2.63 7.70 0.83
N VAL A 184 2.06 8.75 0.25
CA VAL A 184 2.83 9.79 -0.46
C VAL A 184 3.75 10.54 0.50
N LEU A 185 3.24 10.96 1.65
CA LEU A 185 4.02 11.68 2.65
C LEU A 185 5.13 10.81 3.25
N ALA A 186 4.87 9.52 3.47
CA ALA A 186 5.89 8.57 3.90
C ALA A 186 6.99 8.41 2.85
N LEU A 187 6.64 8.40 1.56
CA LEU A 187 7.60 8.39 0.47
C LEU A 187 8.49 9.64 0.47
N GLU A 188 7.95 10.82 0.77
CA GLU A 188 8.67 12.09 0.69
C GLU A 188 9.45 12.44 1.96
N LYS A 189 8.86 12.23 3.13
CA LYS A 189 9.34 12.73 4.42
C LYS A 189 9.61 11.64 5.45
N GLY A 190 9.02 10.43 5.23
CA GLY A 190 9.13 9.34 6.21
C GLY A 190 10.56 8.90 6.45
N ARG A 191 10.86 8.56 7.70
CA ARG A 191 12.08 7.85 8.10
C ARG A 191 11.76 6.37 8.25
N ALA A 192 12.77 5.51 8.09
CA ALA A 192 12.60 4.08 8.32
C ALA A 192 11.94 3.79 9.68
N GLY A 193 10.94 2.91 9.68
CA GLY A 193 10.18 2.57 10.88
C GLY A 193 8.69 2.48 10.66
N ILE A 194 7.93 2.49 11.75
CA ILE A 194 6.47 2.29 11.76
C ILE A 194 5.76 3.61 12.02
N TYR A 195 4.68 3.85 11.29
CA TYR A 195 3.73 4.95 11.49
C TYR A 195 2.33 4.37 11.64
N GLU A 196 1.65 4.76 12.70
CA GLU A 196 0.22 4.45 12.90
C GLU A 196 -0.62 5.49 12.16
N ILE A 197 -1.55 5.03 11.32
CA ILE A 197 -2.34 5.84 10.40
C ILE A 197 -3.82 5.50 10.60
N ALA A 198 -4.50 6.29 11.39
CA ALA A 198 -5.95 6.19 11.67
C ALA A 198 -6.50 7.56 12.01
N GLU A 199 -7.81 7.75 11.86
CA GLU A 199 -8.48 8.92 12.41
C GLU A 199 -8.27 8.96 13.92
N PRO A 200 -8.25 10.14 14.57
CA PRO A 200 -7.92 10.28 15.97
C PRO A 200 -8.78 9.40 16.87
N THR A 201 -8.13 8.57 17.67
CA THR A 201 -8.75 7.67 18.63
C THR A 201 -7.77 7.38 19.76
N PRO A 202 -8.24 7.14 21.01
CA PRO A 202 -7.35 6.77 22.10
C PRO A 202 -6.59 5.44 21.89
N GLN A 203 -7.06 4.58 20.99
CA GLN A 203 -6.52 3.24 20.76
C GLN A 203 -5.30 3.23 19.83
N VAL A 204 -5.07 4.30 19.07
CA VAL A 204 -3.98 4.36 18.06
C VAL A 204 -3.20 5.65 18.21
N ALA A 205 -1.90 5.53 18.49
CA ALA A 205 -1.00 6.67 18.66
C ALA A 205 -0.54 7.23 17.30
N THR A 206 -1.29 8.14 16.72
CA THR A 206 -1.01 8.73 15.40
C THR A 206 -0.07 9.95 15.46
N ASP A 207 0.35 10.40 16.66
CA ASP A 207 1.17 11.60 16.85
C ASP A 207 2.44 11.63 16.01
N LYS A 208 3.09 10.48 15.85
CA LYS A 208 4.30 10.38 15.02
C LYS A 208 4.00 10.73 13.57
N ALA A 209 2.91 10.22 13.00
CA ALA A 209 2.51 10.52 11.63
C ALA A 209 2.13 12.00 11.45
N LEU A 210 1.41 12.56 12.41
CA LEU A 210 1.04 13.99 12.42
C LEU A 210 2.29 14.89 12.43
N ARG A 211 3.25 14.61 13.31
CA ARG A 211 4.45 15.45 13.45
C ARG A 211 5.48 15.25 12.34
N GLU A 212 5.84 14.00 12.03
CA GLU A 212 6.97 13.73 11.13
C GLU A 212 6.57 13.78 9.66
N LEU A 213 5.34 13.37 9.33
CA LEU A 213 4.86 13.39 7.96
C LEU A 213 4.09 14.68 7.63
N GLY A 214 3.55 15.37 8.64
CA GLY A 214 2.57 16.44 8.44
C GLY A 214 1.26 15.89 7.87
N TRP A 215 0.93 14.63 8.22
CA TRP A 215 -0.23 13.94 7.71
C TRP A 215 -1.55 14.54 8.27
N ASN A 216 -2.59 14.57 7.42
CA ASN A 216 -3.92 15.00 7.81
C ASN A 216 -4.90 13.80 7.74
N PRO A 217 -5.45 13.34 8.88
CA PRO A 217 -6.39 12.21 8.92
C PRO A 217 -7.69 12.47 8.16
N TYR A 218 -8.05 13.73 7.99
CA TYR A 218 -9.28 14.15 7.28
C TYR A 218 -9.03 14.54 5.83
N PHE A 219 -7.87 14.23 5.27
CA PHE A 219 -7.58 14.50 3.87
C PHE A 219 -8.57 13.77 2.96
N ARG A 220 -9.09 14.51 1.97
CA ARG A 220 -9.95 13.97 0.89
C ARG A 220 -9.48 14.53 -0.44
N LEU A 221 -9.51 13.70 -1.47
CA LEU A 221 -9.32 14.17 -2.84
C LEU A 221 -10.48 15.09 -3.23
N SER A 222 -10.15 16.21 -3.83
CA SER A 222 -11.17 17.12 -4.37
C SER A 222 -11.95 16.41 -5.48
N SER A 223 -13.27 16.51 -5.50
CA SER A 223 -14.16 15.86 -6.46
C SER A 223 -13.94 16.27 -7.94
N GLY A 224 -12.93 17.07 -8.23
CA GLY A 224 -12.57 17.60 -9.55
C GLY A 224 -11.43 16.87 -10.27
N THR A 225 -10.82 15.85 -9.68
CA THR A 225 -9.75 15.08 -10.31
C THR A 225 -10.33 13.79 -10.93
N LYS A 226 -11.27 13.95 -11.86
CA LYS A 226 -11.77 12.86 -12.72
C LYS A 226 -10.97 12.80 -14.02
#